data_06c3cdbe9b09a778d4bf96ad9221f05a
#
_entry.id   06c3cdbe9b09a778d4bf96ad9221f05a
#
_cell.length_a   1.000
_cell.length_b   1.000
_cell.length_c   1.000
_cell.angle_alpha   90.00
_cell.angle_beta   90.00
_cell.angle_gamma   90.00
#
_symmetry.space_group_name_H-M   'P 1'
#
loop_
_entity.id
_entity.type
_entity.pdbx_description
1 polymer ?
#
loop_
_entity_poly.entity_id
_entity_poly.type
_entity_poly.pdbx_seq_one_letter_code
_entity_poly.pdbx_strand_id
1 'polypeptide(L)'
;MKTEREKIIDFALTLPQAVADKPFEDDFDTTVLRHGDGGKWFGLVMNVEKSRVGIAGEGKIDVLNVKCDPDEAFIVRELYESIIPAYHMNKRHWISVILNGTVPLDFTERLIEKSYDLTYKKRKV
;
A
#
# COMPACT_ATOMS: atom_id res chain seq x y z
N MET A 1 17.48 -8.43 -10.21
CA MET A 1 16.05 -8.74 -10.09
C MET A 1 15.39 -7.83 -9.08
N LYS A 2 14.24 -7.29 -9.42
CA LYS A 2 13.51 -6.40 -8.51
C LYS A 2 12.66 -7.20 -7.53
N THR A 3 12.61 -6.72 -6.28
CA THR A 3 11.70 -7.27 -5.27
C THR A 3 10.27 -6.84 -5.59
N GLU A 4 9.30 -7.49 -4.96
CA GLU A 4 7.90 -7.09 -5.10
C GLU A 4 7.70 -5.64 -4.67
N ARG A 5 8.34 -5.24 -3.56
CA ARG A 5 8.33 -3.86 -3.08
C ARG A 5 8.79 -2.88 -4.16
N GLU A 6 9.92 -3.17 -4.79
CA GLU A 6 10.45 -2.32 -5.85
C GLU A 6 9.51 -2.24 -7.05
N LYS A 7 8.92 -3.37 -7.43
CA LYS A 7 7.99 -3.42 -8.55
C LYS A 7 6.74 -2.57 -8.32
N ILE A 8 6.16 -2.63 -7.11
CA ILE A 8 4.96 -1.84 -6.81
C ILE A 8 5.26 -0.35 -6.71
N ILE A 9 6.42 0.02 -6.19
CA ILE A 9 6.84 1.43 -6.16
C ILE A 9 7.06 1.94 -7.59
N ASP A 10 7.74 1.17 -8.42
CA ASP A 10 7.94 1.52 -9.84
C ASP A 10 6.60 1.72 -10.55
N PHE A 11 5.66 0.81 -10.31
CA PHE A 11 4.32 0.95 -10.89
C PHE A 11 3.63 2.23 -10.43
N ALA A 12 3.64 2.48 -9.12
CA ALA A 12 3.01 3.68 -8.54
C ALA A 12 3.57 4.96 -9.17
N LEU A 13 4.86 4.97 -9.44
CA LEU A 13 5.52 6.14 -10.04
C LEU A 13 5.17 6.36 -11.51
N THR A 14 4.51 5.39 -12.16
CA THR A 14 3.98 5.61 -13.51
C THR A 14 2.68 6.40 -13.51
N LEU A 15 2.01 6.52 -12.36
CA LEU A 15 0.77 7.26 -12.26
C LEU A 15 1.04 8.77 -12.33
N PRO A 16 0.15 9.57 -12.94
CA PRO A 16 0.42 10.98 -13.18
C PRO A 16 0.77 11.76 -11.90
N GLN A 17 1.91 12.42 -11.89
CA GLN A 17 2.41 13.25 -10.81
C GLN A 17 2.62 12.52 -9.48
N ALA A 18 2.66 11.20 -9.50
CA ALA A 18 2.94 10.41 -8.30
C ALA A 18 4.41 10.57 -7.91
N VAL A 19 4.65 10.72 -6.61
CA VAL A 19 6.00 10.76 -6.06
C VAL A 19 6.11 9.79 -4.89
N ALA A 20 7.32 9.33 -4.62
CA ALA A 20 7.63 8.47 -3.50
C ALA A 20 8.67 9.16 -2.63
N ASP A 21 8.41 9.26 -1.33
CA ASP A 21 9.38 9.84 -0.42
C ASP A 21 9.43 9.08 0.91
N LYS A 22 10.43 9.41 1.72
CA LYS A 22 10.63 8.78 3.02
C LYS A 22 10.62 9.87 4.09
N PRO A 23 9.42 10.32 4.51
CA PRO A 23 9.29 11.48 5.38
C PRO A 23 9.59 11.20 6.85
N PHE A 24 9.78 9.95 7.25
CA PHE A 24 9.97 9.59 8.65
C PHE A 24 11.45 9.46 8.96
N GLU A 25 12.00 10.37 9.76
CA GLU A 25 13.42 10.40 10.10
C GLU A 25 13.91 9.13 10.79
N ASP A 26 13.06 8.53 11.62
CA ASP A 26 13.41 7.33 12.39
C ASP A 26 13.06 6.04 11.68
N ASP A 27 12.53 6.10 10.47
CA ASP A 27 12.07 4.92 9.73
C ASP A 27 12.41 5.06 8.25
N PHE A 28 13.60 4.64 7.89
CA PHE A 28 14.10 4.71 6.50
C PHE A 28 13.48 3.65 5.59
N ASP A 29 12.80 2.66 6.18
CA ASP A 29 12.18 1.59 5.41
C ASP A 29 10.76 1.91 4.95
N THR A 30 10.17 2.96 5.51
CA THR A 30 8.80 3.35 5.13
C THR A 30 8.83 4.36 4.00
N THR A 31 8.18 4.00 2.90
CA THR A 31 8.03 4.85 1.72
C THR A 31 6.59 5.27 1.58
N VAL A 32 6.36 6.55 1.39
CA VAL A 32 5.02 7.12 1.16
C VAL A 32 4.84 7.41 -0.31
N LEU A 33 3.72 6.98 -0.85
CA LEU A 33 3.31 7.27 -2.23
C LEU A 33 2.28 8.40 -2.20
N ARG A 34 2.58 9.51 -2.88
CA ARG A 34 1.79 10.74 -2.80
C ARG A 34 1.37 11.27 -4.16
N HIS A 35 0.32 12.07 -4.13
CA HIS A 35 -0.12 12.90 -5.26
C HIS A 35 0.72 14.17 -5.29
N GLY A 36 1.85 14.14 -5.98
CA GLY A 36 2.74 15.28 -6.04
C GLY A 36 3.50 15.54 -4.75
N ASP A 37 4.42 16.48 -4.79
CA ASP A 37 5.24 16.85 -3.65
C ASP A 37 4.37 17.47 -2.56
N GLY A 38 4.41 16.88 -1.36
CA GLY A 38 3.59 17.32 -0.24
C GLY A 38 2.10 16.99 -0.36
N GLY A 39 1.70 16.20 -1.37
CA GLY A 39 0.30 15.87 -1.60
C GLY A 39 -0.23 14.74 -0.72
N LYS A 40 -1.50 14.40 -0.95
CA LYS A 40 -2.17 13.31 -0.22
C LYS A 40 -1.48 11.98 -0.47
N TRP A 41 -1.50 11.13 0.54
CA TRP A 41 -0.98 9.77 0.45
C TRP A 41 -1.98 8.88 -0.28
N PHE A 42 -1.52 8.05 -1.20
CA PHE A 42 -2.32 6.99 -1.76
C PHE A 42 -1.72 5.60 -1.50
N GLY A 43 -0.55 5.55 -0.90
CA GLY A 43 0.08 4.29 -0.51
C GLY A 43 1.15 4.49 0.54
N LEU A 44 1.38 3.44 1.30
CA LEU A 44 2.42 3.41 2.33
C LEU A 44 3.07 2.03 2.26
N VAL A 45 4.36 2.00 1.98
CA VAL A 45 5.10 0.74 1.91
C VAL A 45 6.01 0.66 3.12
N MET A 46 5.79 -0.34 3.96
CA MET A 46 6.47 -0.51 5.23
C MET A 46 7.21 -1.85 5.28
N ASN A 47 8.19 -1.94 6.18
CA ASN A 47 8.82 -3.21 6.52
C ASN A 47 8.60 -3.44 8.01
N VAL A 48 7.81 -4.45 8.36
CA VAL A 48 7.32 -4.66 9.74
C VAL A 48 7.61 -6.06 10.22
N GLU A 49 7.66 -6.22 11.55
CA GLU A 49 7.77 -7.54 12.16
C GLU A 49 6.61 -8.42 11.73
N LYS A 50 6.90 -9.64 11.31
CA LYS A 50 5.87 -10.60 10.87
C LYS A 50 4.77 -10.80 11.90
N SER A 51 5.13 -10.85 13.18
CA SER A 51 4.17 -11.04 14.26
C SER A 51 3.11 -9.94 14.34
N ARG A 52 3.46 -8.73 13.90
CA ARG A 52 2.54 -7.58 13.96
C ARG A 52 1.44 -7.63 12.89
N VAL A 53 1.62 -8.44 11.88
CA VAL A 53 0.65 -8.62 10.80
C VAL A 53 0.14 -10.06 10.69
N GLY A 54 0.32 -10.83 11.76
CA GLY A 54 -0.25 -12.18 11.84
C GLY A 54 0.48 -13.24 11.03
N ILE A 55 1.72 -12.98 10.65
CA ILE A 55 2.53 -13.94 9.89
C ILE A 55 3.42 -14.72 10.85
N ALA A 56 3.44 -16.04 10.70
CA ALA A 56 4.26 -16.91 11.52
C ALA A 56 5.74 -16.75 11.16
N GLY A 57 6.60 -17.02 12.14
CA GLY A 57 8.04 -16.98 11.95
C GLY A 57 8.67 -15.70 12.43
N GLU A 58 9.98 -15.66 12.35
CA GLU A 58 10.77 -14.50 12.78
C GLU A 58 11.11 -13.61 11.59
N GLY A 59 11.47 -12.37 11.89
CA GLY A 59 11.94 -11.42 10.90
C GLY A 59 10.85 -10.44 10.47
N LYS A 60 11.14 -9.72 9.41
CA LYS A 60 10.29 -8.66 8.90
C LYS A 60 9.75 -8.99 7.52
N ILE A 61 8.69 -8.33 7.15
CA ILE A 61 8.06 -8.50 5.83
C ILE A 61 7.57 -7.15 5.34
N ASP A 62 7.60 -6.96 4.03
CA ASP A 62 7.09 -5.75 3.41
C ASP A 62 5.57 -5.77 3.36
N VAL A 63 4.96 -4.64 3.64
CA VAL A 63 3.50 -4.46 3.66
C VAL A 63 3.15 -3.18 2.94
N LEU A 64 2.14 -3.26 2.08
CA LEU A 64 1.60 -2.11 1.36
C LEU A 64 0.24 -1.75 1.93
N ASN A 65 0.08 -0.50 2.38
CA ASN A 65 -1.24 0.03 2.75
C ASN A 65 -1.78 0.85 1.59
N VAL A 66 -3.03 0.61 1.24
CA VAL A 66 -3.74 1.38 0.22
C VAL A 66 -5.15 1.67 0.69
N LYS A 67 -5.71 2.79 0.22
CA LYS A 67 -7.08 3.16 0.52
C LYS A 67 -8.03 2.33 -0.32
N CYS A 68 -9.18 1.97 0.27
CA CYS A 68 -10.16 1.11 -0.38
C CYS A 68 -11.55 1.44 0.17
N ASP A 69 -12.56 1.38 -0.68
CA ASP A 69 -13.94 1.50 -0.21
C ASP A 69 -14.26 0.35 0.76
N PRO A 70 -15.05 0.60 1.83
CA PRO A 70 -15.32 -0.44 2.82
C PRO A 70 -15.90 -1.73 2.25
N ASP A 71 -16.81 -1.65 1.29
CA ASP A 71 -17.42 -2.83 0.66
C ASP A 71 -16.39 -3.62 -0.13
N GLU A 72 -15.53 -2.95 -0.88
CA GLU A 72 -14.46 -3.60 -1.62
C GLU A 72 -13.40 -4.17 -0.68
N ALA A 73 -13.09 -3.46 0.40
CA ALA A 73 -12.15 -3.93 1.41
C ALA A 73 -12.56 -5.29 1.96
N PHE A 74 -13.85 -5.44 2.28
CA PHE A 74 -14.39 -6.71 2.74
C PHE A 74 -14.18 -7.82 1.70
N ILE A 75 -14.50 -7.55 0.45
CA ILE A 75 -14.41 -8.51 -0.63
C ILE A 75 -12.96 -8.96 -0.86
N VAL A 76 -12.02 -8.02 -0.97
CA VAL A 76 -10.62 -8.36 -1.27
C VAL A 76 -9.95 -9.11 -0.11
N ARG A 77 -10.35 -8.81 1.14
CA ARG A 77 -9.85 -9.57 2.29
C ARG A 77 -10.34 -11.00 2.28
N GLU A 78 -11.55 -11.25 1.76
CA GLU A 78 -12.07 -12.61 1.61
C GLU A 78 -11.36 -13.37 0.48
N LEU A 79 -10.93 -12.67 -0.57
CA LEU A 79 -10.26 -13.28 -1.71
C LEU A 79 -8.84 -13.74 -1.42
N TYR A 80 -8.11 -13.01 -0.57
CA TYR A 80 -6.70 -13.28 -0.33
C TYR A 80 -6.39 -13.19 1.16
N GLU A 81 -5.80 -14.25 1.71
CA GLU A 81 -5.35 -14.28 3.11
C GLU A 81 -4.32 -13.18 3.42
N SER A 82 -3.51 -12.83 2.42
CA SER A 82 -2.47 -11.83 2.57
C SER A 82 -2.98 -10.39 2.49
N ILE A 83 -4.29 -10.20 2.31
CA ILE A 83 -4.91 -8.88 2.41
C ILE A 83 -5.66 -8.84 3.73
N ILE A 84 -5.24 -7.93 4.62
CA ILE A 84 -5.73 -7.85 6.00
C ILE A 84 -6.23 -6.43 6.31
N PRO A 85 -6.97 -6.24 7.41
CA PRO A 85 -7.31 -4.89 7.86
C PRO A 85 -6.05 -4.08 8.07
N ALA A 86 -6.09 -2.80 7.71
CA ALA A 86 -4.89 -1.98 7.64
C ALA A 86 -4.12 -1.91 8.96
N TYR A 87 -2.83 -2.12 8.86
CA TYR A 87 -1.88 -1.96 9.96
C TYR A 87 -1.60 -0.47 10.15
N HIS A 88 -1.81 0.03 11.35
CA HIS A 88 -1.58 1.44 11.73
C HIS A 88 -2.40 2.49 10.99
N MET A 89 -3.46 2.11 10.30
CA MET A 89 -4.33 3.06 9.62
C MET A 89 -5.80 2.70 9.87
N ASN A 90 -6.70 3.57 9.45
CA ASN A 90 -8.13 3.35 9.56
C ASN A 90 -8.51 2.06 8.84
N LYS A 91 -9.03 1.08 9.60
CA LYS A 91 -9.31 -0.27 9.07
C LYS A 91 -10.57 -0.34 8.22
N ARG A 92 -11.40 0.71 8.25
CA ARG A 92 -12.60 0.79 7.44
C ARG A 92 -12.30 1.22 6.01
N HIS A 93 -11.33 2.14 5.85
CA HIS A 93 -11.01 2.77 4.56
C HIS A 93 -9.64 2.39 4.01
N TRP A 94 -8.87 1.59 4.72
CA TRP A 94 -7.54 1.16 4.29
C TRP A 94 -7.38 -0.32 4.49
N ILE A 95 -6.59 -0.93 3.63
CA ILE A 95 -6.21 -2.35 3.72
C ILE A 95 -4.69 -2.47 3.67
N SER A 96 -4.19 -3.58 4.22
CA SER A 96 -2.77 -3.93 4.12
C SER A 96 -2.61 -5.16 3.24
N VAL A 97 -1.74 -5.06 2.24
CA VAL A 97 -1.36 -6.18 1.38
C VAL A 97 0.01 -6.65 1.84
N ILE A 98 0.09 -7.89 2.29
CA ILE A 98 1.37 -8.49 2.68
C ILE A 98 2.10 -8.92 1.43
N LEU A 99 3.30 -8.38 1.23
CA LEU A 99 4.07 -8.60 0.00
C LEU A 99 4.89 -9.88 0.10
N ASN A 100 4.20 -11.01 0.13
CA ASN A 100 4.79 -12.35 0.22
C ASN A 100 4.65 -13.16 -1.07
N GLY A 101 4.24 -12.50 -2.16
CA GLY A 101 4.10 -13.15 -3.46
C GLY A 101 2.80 -13.90 -3.68
N THR A 102 1.90 -13.96 -2.68
CA THR A 102 0.65 -14.71 -2.81
C THR A 102 -0.47 -13.94 -3.49
N VAL A 103 -0.42 -12.61 -3.47
CA VAL A 103 -1.36 -11.77 -4.21
C VAL A 103 -0.73 -11.48 -5.58
N PRO A 104 -1.42 -11.78 -6.69
CA PRO A 104 -0.87 -11.50 -8.02
C PRO A 104 -0.48 -10.02 -8.16
N LEU A 105 0.65 -9.77 -8.79
CA LEU A 105 1.19 -8.41 -8.94
C LEU A 105 0.19 -7.49 -9.63
N ASP A 106 -0.46 -7.95 -10.68
CA ASP A 106 -1.44 -7.15 -11.41
C ASP A 106 -2.65 -6.78 -10.54
N PHE A 107 -3.06 -7.65 -9.63
CA PHE A 107 -4.13 -7.35 -8.70
C PHE A 107 -3.69 -6.25 -7.72
N THR A 108 -2.48 -6.35 -7.18
CA THR A 108 -1.91 -5.33 -6.29
C THR A 108 -1.80 -3.98 -7.01
N GLU A 109 -1.38 -4.00 -8.28
CA GLU A 109 -1.31 -2.78 -9.10
C GLU A 109 -2.69 -2.12 -9.25
N ARG A 110 -3.74 -2.91 -9.43
CA ARG A 110 -5.11 -2.37 -9.51
C ARG A 110 -5.56 -1.75 -8.20
N LEU A 111 -5.17 -2.34 -7.07
CA LEU A 111 -5.45 -1.78 -5.75
C LEU A 111 -4.75 -0.43 -5.58
N ILE A 112 -3.53 -0.31 -6.08
CA ILE A 112 -2.79 0.96 -6.05
C ILE A 112 -3.50 2.02 -6.91
N GLU A 113 -3.93 1.65 -8.11
CA GLU A 113 -4.67 2.57 -9.00
C GLU A 113 -5.96 3.05 -8.36
N LYS A 114 -6.71 2.15 -7.74
CA LYS A 114 -7.96 2.51 -7.04
C LYS A 114 -7.69 3.45 -5.88
N SER A 115 -6.63 3.18 -5.10
CA SER A 115 -6.26 4.06 -4.01
C SER A 115 -5.87 5.45 -4.53
N TYR A 116 -5.12 5.49 -5.62
CA TYR A 116 -4.75 6.73 -6.28
C TYR A 116 -6.00 7.52 -6.67
N ASP A 117 -6.99 6.86 -7.28
CA ASP A 117 -8.23 7.50 -7.71
C ASP A 117 -9.07 8.00 -6.52
N LEU A 118 -9.17 7.19 -5.46
CA LEU A 118 -9.94 7.54 -4.27
C LEU A 118 -9.36 8.74 -3.51
N THR A 119 -8.07 8.94 -3.63
CA THR A 119 -7.38 10.04 -2.94
C THR A 119 -7.08 11.21 -3.86
N TYR A 120 -7.37 11.08 -5.14
CA TYR A 120 -7.12 12.13 -6.12
C TYR A 120 -8.06 13.31 -5.87
N LYS A 121 -7.48 14.48 -5.67
CA LYS A 121 -8.24 15.68 -5.43
C LYS A 121 -8.45 16.42 -6.74
N LYS A 122 -9.63 16.30 -7.32
CA LYS A 122 -9.98 17.05 -8.52
C LYS A 122 -9.95 18.54 -8.24
N ARG A 123 -9.32 19.28 -9.14
CA ARG A 123 -9.42 20.74 -9.12
C ARG A 123 -10.88 21.12 -9.31
N LYS A 124 -11.40 21.93 -8.41
CA LYS A 124 -12.68 22.57 -8.65
C LYS A 124 -12.51 23.60 -9.76
N VAL A 125 -13.33 23.48 -10.75
CA VAL A 125 -13.37 24.43 -11.85
C VAL A 125 -14.31 25.57 -11.46
#